data_56645387871f7b3a84cc274c041d5fff
#
_entry.id   56645387871f7b3a84cc274c041d5fff
#
_cell.length_a   1.000
_cell.length_b   1.000
_cell.length_c   1.000
_cell.angle_alpha   90.00
_cell.angle_beta   90.00
_cell.angle_gamma   90.00
#
_symmetry.space_group_name_H-M   'P 1'
#
loop_
_entity.id
_entity.type
_entity.pdbx_description
1 polymer ?
#
loop_
_entity_poly.entity_id
_entity_poly.type
_entity_poly.pdbx_seq_one_letter_code
_entity_poly.pdbx_strand_id
1 'polypeptide(L)'
;MSLCFSLNVSTLNSPKSHSHKAHFSSQFINQIQVNSLSHSLPSLTLNSSLPCKFSVKRINPIRASTATSVEATQFSFRNKNPKDINIAVVGSTGYIGKFVVKELINRGFNVIAVAREKSGIKGKNSKEETLNELQGANVCFSDVTKMETLEKSLNGFGVSFDVVVSCLASRTGGVKDSWKIDYEATKNSLVAGKKNGAKHFVLLSAICVQKPLLEFQRAKLKFEAELMREAEMDSGFTYSIVRPTAFFKSLGGQVELVKDGKPYVMFGDGNLCACKPISEEDLASFIADCVLSEDKINQILPIGGPGKALTPLEQGEILFRLLGKKPNFLKVPIGIMDFAIGVLDFLVKIFPSMEDAAEFGKIGRYYAAESMLVLDPDTGEYSAERTPSYGEDTLEEFFEKVLREGMAGQELGEQAIF
;
A
#
# COMPACT_ATOMS: atom_id res chain seq x y z
N MET A 1 9.02 5.49 0.10
CA MET A 1 8.30 6.45 -0.78
C MET A 1 8.97 7.80 -0.71
N SER A 2 9.66 8.16 -1.77
CA SER A 2 10.29 9.48 -1.89
C SER A 2 9.27 10.45 -2.44
N LEU A 3 8.85 11.42 -1.62
CA LEU A 3 7.93 12.47 -2.04
C LEU A 3 8.68 13.48 -2.90
N CYS A 4 8.50 13.40 -4.21
CA CYS A 4 8.86 14.49 -5.11
C CYS A 4 7.74 15.53 -5.11
N PHE A 5 7.91 16.62 -4.36
CA PHE A 5 7.14 17.83 -4.61
C PHE A 5 7.65 18.48 -5.90
N SER A 6 6.99 18.24 -7.02
CA SER A 6 7.16 19.06 -8.21
C SER A 6 6.43 20.37 -7.99
N LEU A 7 7.15 21.39 -7.52
CA LEU A 7 6.69 22.78 -7.62
C LEU A 7 6.75 23.16 -9.11
N ASN A 8 5.65 22.96 -9.82
CA ASN A 8 5.45 23.57 -11.13
C ASN A 8 5.30 25.08 -10.96
N VAL A 9 6.41 25.80 -11.02
CA VAL A 9 6.40 27.22 -11.28
C VAL A 9 6.11 27.39 -12.77
N SER A 10 4.83 27.42 -13.13
CA SER A 10 4.40 27.88 -14.44
C SER A 10 4.71 29.38 -14.53
N THR A 11 5.69 29.72 -15.37
CA THR A 11 5.95 31.09 -15.83
C THR A 11 4.69 31.58 -16.57
N LEU A 12 3.92 32.41 -15.90
CA LEU A 12 2.86 33.20 -16.51
C LEU A 12 3.49 34.24 -17.42
N ASN A 13 3.45 33.98 -18.73
CA ASN A 13 3.63 35.02 -19.75
C ASN A 13 2.49 36.01 -19.63
N SER A 14 2.82 37.26 -19.29
CA SER A 14 1.89 38.37 -19.25
C SER A 14 1.52 38.88 -20.65
N PRO A 15 0.25 39.20 -20.91
CA PRO A 15 -0.09 40.18 -21.94
C PRO A 15 -0.15 41.59 -21.35
N LYS A 16 0.33 42.55 -22.13
CA LYS A 16 0.42 43.97 -21.82
C LYS A 16 -0.95 44.64 -21.67
N SER A 17 -0.90 45.70 -20.81
CA SER A 17 -1.64 46.96 -20.79
C SER A 17 -3.12 46.95 -20.32
N HIS A 18 -3.42 47.59 -19.24
CA HIS A 18 -3.90 48.97 -19.14
C HIS A 18 -4.05 49.39 -17.66
N SER A 19 -3.61 50.61 -17.42
CA SER A 19 -3.60 51.31 -16.16
C SER A 19 -5.00 51.52 -15.55
N HIS A 20 -5.19 51.14 -14.29
CA HIS A 20 -6.04 51.88 -13.35
C HIS A 20 -5.40 51.80 -11.98
N LYS A 21 -4.99 52.99 -11.50
CA LYS A 21 -4.56 53.25 -10.13
C LYS A 21 -5.77 53.11 -9.20
N ALA A 22 -5.69 52.16 -8.26
CA ALA A 22 -6.50 52.21 -7.07
C ALA A 22 -5.56 52.22 -5.86
N HIS A 23 -5.57 53.37 -5.16
CA HIS A 23 -4.99 53.55 -3.85
C HIS A 23 -5.69 52.61 -2.85
N PHE A 24 -4.97 51.74 -2.19
CA PHE A 24 -5.38 51.15 -0.93
C PHE A 24 -4.41 51.56 0.17
N SER A 25 -4.94 52.28 1.14
CA SER A 25 -4.24 52.89 2.25
C SER A 25 -3.73 51.84 3.23
N SER A 26 -2.49 52.04 3.63
CA SER A 26 -1.85 51.39 4.77
C SER A 26 -2.44 51.88 6.08
N GLN A 27 -3.35 51.11 6.69
CA GLN A 27 -3.70 51.22 8.11
C GLN A 27 -4.34 49.89 8.54
N PHE A 28 -3.58 49.04 9.19
CA PHE A 28 -4.03 48.08 10.22
C PHE A 28 -2.83 47.25 10.70
N ILE A 29 -1.93 47.94 11.41
CA ILE A 29 -1.01 47.29 12.35
C ILE A 29 -0.99 48.21 13.57
N ASN A 30 -1.74 47.84 14.59
CA ASN A 30 -1.42 48.07 16.02
C ASN A 30 -2.64 47.71 16.89
N GLN A 31 -2.34 46.97 17.91
CA GLN A 31 -3.16 46.57 19.07
C GLN A 31 -3.63 45.10 19.08
N ILE A 32 -2.77 44.23 19.57
CA ILE A 32 -3.21 43.16 20.46
C ILE A 32 -2.35 43.29 21.72
N GLN A 33 -2.96 43.89 22.75
CA GLN A 33 -2.48 43.85 24.13
C GLN A 33 -2.70 42.45 24.72
N VAL A 34 -1.62 41.89 25.26
CA VAL A 34 -1.63 40.66 26.04
C VAL A 34 -2.20 40.98 27.43
N ASN A 35 -3.42 40.59 27.73
CA ASN A 35 -3.93 40.51 29.08
C ASN A 35 -3.76 39.10 29.61
N SER A 36 -2.81 38.98 30.55
CA SER A 36 -2.63 37.81 31.40
C SER A 36 -3.78 37.76 32.43
N LEU A 37 -4.62 36.74 32.34
CA LEU A 37 -5.57 36.38 33.40
C LEU A 37 -5.20 34.97 33.88
N SER A 38 -4.55 34.95 35.02
CA SER A 38 -4.34 33.78 35.85
C SER A 38 -5.69 33.37 36.48
N HIS A 39 -6.24 32.23 36.11
CA HIS A 39 -7.25 31.52 36.86
C HIS A 39 -6.79 30.16 37.25
N SER A 40 -6.60 30.00 38.55
CA SER A 40 -6.33 28.76 39.28
C SER A 40 -7.51 27.80 39.11
N LEU A 41 -7.23 26.61 38.63
CA LEU A 41 -8.15 25.45 38.63
C LEU A 41 -7.98 24.68 39.93
N PRO A 42 -9.04 24.23 40.59
CA PRO A 42 -8.96 23.43 41.78
C PRO A 42 -8.59 21.98 41.47
N SER A 43 -7.70 21.42 42.23
CA SER A 43 -7.29 20.04 42.25
C SER A 43 -8.44 19.12 42.68
N LEU A 44 -8.92 18.29 41.80
CA LEU A 44 -9.79 17.15 42.13
C LEU A 44 -8.90 15.91 42.33
N THR A 45 -8.69 15.55 43.58
CA THR A 45 -8.15 14.26 44.00
C THR A 45 -9.22 13.17 43.78
N LEU A 46 -8.99 12.26 42.84
CA LEU A 46 -9.76 11.04 42.71
C LEU A 46 -9.00 9.89 43.42
N ASN A 47 -9.39 9.62 44.65
CA ASN A 47 -9.18 8.34 45.30
C ASN A 47 -10.20 7.34 44.76
N SER A 48 -9.74 6.26 44.13
CA SER A 48 -10.46 5.00 44.15
C SER A 48 -9.51 3.85 43.82
N SER A 49 -9.03 3.23 44.85
CA SER A 49 -8.47 1.89 44.84
C SER A 49 -9.58 0.87 44.83
N LEU A 50 -9.72 0.13 43.75
CA LEU A 50 -10.45 -1.15 43.70
C LEU A 50 -9.56 -2.19 43.03
N PRO A 51 -9.16 -3.26 43.72
CA PRO A 51 -8.39 -4.33 43.13
C PRO A 51 -9.30 -5.27 42.35
N CYS A 52 -9.22 -5.27 41.03
CA CYS A 52 -9.86 -6.30 40.21
C CYS A 52 -9.01 -7.58 40.29
N LYS A 53 -9.44 -8.54 41.12
CA LYS A 53 -8.87 -9.89 41.18
C LYS A 53 -9.35 -10.68 39.96
N PHE A 54 -8.51 -10.78 38.91
CA PHE A 54 -8.69 -11.83 37.91
C PHE A 54 -8.21 -13.16 38.45
N SER A 55 -9.15 -14.05 38.71
CA SER A 55 -8.87 -15.46 39.05
C SER A 55 -8.54 -16.21 37.77
N VAL A 56 -7.26 -16.52 37.55
CA VAL A 56 -6.84 -17.45 36.49
C VAL A 56 -7.16 -18.85 36.94
N LYS A 57 -8.26 -19.44 36.43
CA LYS A 57 -8.50 -20.87 36.55
C LYS A 57 -7.46 -21.63 35.74
N ARG A 58 -6.57 -22.36 36.43
CA ARG A 58 -5.71 -23.37 35.80
C ARG A 58 -6.57 -24.42 35.14
N ILE A 59 -6.49 -24.53 33.81
CA ILE A 59 -7.08 -25.63 33.06
C ILE A 59 -6.08 -26.80 33.16
N ASN A 60 -6.50 -27.87 33.74
CA ASN A 60 -5.76 -29.15 33.78
C ASN A 60 -5.62 -29.70 32.35
N PRO A 61 -4.46 -30.32 31.99
CA PRO A 61 -4.32 -30.96 30.69
C PRO A 61 -5.30 -32.10 30.53
N ILE A 62 -6.16 -32.00 29.52
CA ILE A 62 -7.06 -33.09 29.12
C ILE A 62 -6.18 -34.20 28.51
N ARG A 63 -6.24 -35.38 29.11
CA ARG A 63 -5.66 -36.61 28.59
C ARG A 63 -6.13 -36.84 27.15
N ALA A 64 -5.19 -37.01 26.24
CA ALA A 64 -5.45 -37.43 24.88
C ALA A 64 -6.21 -38.76 24.87
N SER A 65 -7.47 -38.73 24.51
CA SER A 65 -8.19 -39.93 24.05
C SER A 65 -7.76 -40.17 22.60
N THR A 66 -7.20 -41.32 22.32
CA THR A 66 -6.95 -41.83 20.97
C THR A 66 -8.30 -41.91 20.23
N ALA A 67 -8.65 -40.81 19.56
CA ALA A 67 -9.67 -40.83 18.52
C ALA A 67 -8.96 -41.26 17.24
N THR A 68 -9.39 -42.41 16.73
CA THR A 68 -9.08 -42.91 15.42
C THR A 68 -9.35 -41.79 14.41
N SER A 69 -8.30 -41.18 13.89
CA SER A 69 -8.37 -40.20 12.79
C SER A 69 -8.83 -40.98 11.55
N VAL A 70 -10.10 -40.86 11.22
CA VAL A 70 -10.54 -41.03 9.83
C VAL A 70 -9.92 -39.88 9.08
N GLU A 71 -8.76 -40.14 8.47
CA GLU A 71 -8.17 -39.25 7.49
C GLU A 71 -9.15 -39.08 6.33
N ALA A 72 -10.01 -38.06 6.43
CA ALA A 72 -10.54 -37.43 5.24
C ALA A 72 -9.33 -36.83 4.52
N THR A 73 -8.76 -37.56 3.57
CA THR A 73 -7.87 -37.04 2.55
C THR A 73 -8.64 -35.94 1.81
N GLN A 74 -8.66 -34.73 2.36
CA GLN A 74 -9.04 -33.55 1.63
C GLN A 74 -8.04 -33.44 0.50
N PHE A 75 -8.50 -33.72 -0.74
CA PHE A 75 -7.72 -33.45 -1.95
C PHE A 75 -7.42 -31.96 -1.97
N SER A 76 -6.29 -31.57 -1.38
CA SER A 76 -5.80 -30.19 -1.43
C SER A 76 -5.54 -29.84 -2.88
N PHE A 77 -6.05 -28.70 -3.36
CA PHE A 77 -5.73 -28.20 -4.71
C PHE A 77 -4.21 -28.09 -4.93
N ARG A 78 -3.43 -27.94 -3.85
CA ARG A 78 -1.96 -27.85 -3.87
C ARG A 78 -1.28 -29.09 -4.42
N ASN A 79 -1.96 -30.23 -4.46
CA ASN A 79 -1.46 -31.47 -5.05
C ASN A 79 -1.77 -31.60 -6.55
N LYS A 80 -2.50 -30.64 -7.14
CA LYS A 80 -2.76 -30.60 -8.57
C LYS A 80 -1.51 -30.17 -9.34
N ASN A 81 -1.47 -30.49 -10.65
CA ASN A 81 -0.50 -29.84 -11.53
C ASN A 81 -0.81 -28.32 -11.58
N PRO A 82 0.20 -27.44 -11.67
CA PRO A 82 -0.04 -25.98 -11.77
C PRO A 82 -1.06 -25.60 -12.84
N LYS A 83 -1.03 -26.22 -14.01
CA LYS A 83 -1.99 -25.98 -15.12
C LYS A 83 -3.45 -26.29 -14.78
N ASP A 84 -3.68 -27.14 -13.76
CA ASP A 84 -5.01 -27.54 -13.30
C ASP A 84 -5.47 -26.73 -12.08
N ILE A 85 -4.65 -25.76 -11.62
CA ILE A 85 -4.97 -24.83 -10.55
C ILE A 85 -5.49 -23.55 -11.18
N ASN A 86 -6.75 -23.23 -10.91
CA ASN A 86 -7.43 -22.05 -11.44
C ASN A 86 -7.30 -20.87 -10.47
N ILE A 87 -6.64 -19.80 -10.89
CA ILE A 87 -6.38 -18.63 -10.07
C ILE A 87 -7.08 -17.40 -10.64
N ALA A 88 -8.01 -16.82 -9.88
CA ALA A 88 -8.58 -15.52 -10.20
C ALA A 88 -7.72 -14.40 -9.64
N VAL A 89 -7.21 -13.50 -10.48
CA VAL A 89 -6.42 -12.33 -10.07
C VAL A 89 -7.25 -11.07 -10.24
N VAL A 90 -7.61 -10.41 -9.14
CA VAL A 90 -8.28 -9.09 -9.14
C VAL A 90 -7.26 -7.98 -8.96
N GLY A 91 -7.47 -6.83 -9.63
CA GLY A 91 -6.44 -5.79 -9.71
C GLY A 91 -5.30 -6.15 -10.69
N SER A 92 -5.55 -7.04 -11.63
CA SER A 92 -4.59 -7.61 -12.58
C SER A 92 -3.89 -6.58 -13.47
N THR A 93 -4.53 -5.46 -13.78
CA THR A 93 -3.97 -4.34 -14.56
C THR A 93 -3.35 -3.26 -13.68
N GLY A 94 -3.32 -3.48 -12.36
CA GLY A 94 -2.66 -2.61 -11.40
C GLY A 94 -1.14 -2.74 -11.47
N TYR A 95 -0.45 -1.83 -10.76
CA TYR A 95 1.01 -1.77 -10.79
C TYR A 95 1.67 -3.11 -10.43
N ILE A 96 1.33 -3.71 -9.29
CA ILE A 96 1.84 -5.02 -8.91
C ILE A 96 1.09 -6.17 -9.60
N GLY A 97 -0.23 -6.00 -9.83
CA GLY A 97 -1.06 -7.07 -10.37
C GLY A 97 -0.60 -7.64 -11.70
N LYS A 98 -0.06 -6.80 -12.59
CA LYS A 98 0.48 -7.26 -13.89
C LYS A 98 1.72 -8.15 -13.74
N PHE A 99 2.61 -7.85 -12.79
CA PHE A 99 3.76 -8.70 -12.48
C PHE A 99 3.32 -10.02 -11.86
N VAL A 100 2.32 -9.99 -10.97
CA VAL A 100 1.74 -11.19 -10.37
C VAL A 100 1.09 -12.08 -11.43
N VAL A 101 0.30 -11.51 -12.36
CA VAL A 101 -0.29 -12.28 -13.48
C VAL A 101 0.79 -12.94 -14.31
N LYS A 102 1.84 -12.19 -14.69
CA LYS A 102 2.96 -12.72 -15.48
C LYS A 102 3.67 -13.84 -14.74
N GLU A 103 3.96 -13.67 -13.47
CA GLU A 103 4.68 -14.66 -12.67
C GLU A 103 3.86 -15.95 -12.49
N LEU A 104 2.55 -15.83 -12.22
CA LEU A 104 1.66 -16.99 -12.13
C LEU A 104 1.59 -17.77 -13.44
N ILE A 105 1.55 -17.08 -14.59
CA ILE A 105 1.61 -17.70 -15.91
C ILE A 105 2.96 -18.42 -16.12
N ASN A 106 4.07 -17.77 -15.77
CA ASN A 106 5.42 -18.36 -15.88
C ASN A 106 5.56 -19.65 -15.07
N ARG A 107 4.86 -19.73 -13.93
CA ARG A 107 4.79 -20.97 -13.11
C ARG A 107 3.81 -22.01 -13.62
N GLY A 108 3.14 -21.73 -14.73
CA GLY A 108 2.25 -22.67 -15.42
C GLY A 108 0.84 -22.76 -14.86
N PHE A 109 0.40 -21.82 -14.02
CA PHE A 109 -0.97 -21.79 -13.49
C PHE A 109 -1.99 -21.37 -14.57
N ASN A 110 -3.25 -21.84 -14.42
CA ASN A 110 -4.36 -21.32 -15.21
C ASN A 110 -4.87 -20.03 -14.59
N VAL A 111 -4.50 -18.89 -15.19
CA VAL A 111 -4.77 -17.55 -14.65
C VAL A 111 -5.98 -16.93 -15.32
N ILE A 112 -6.96 -16.50 -14.52
CA ILE A 112 -8.09 -15.69 -14.92
C ILE A 112 -7.88 -14.27 -14.38
N ALA A 113 -7.46 -13.35 -15.25
CA ALA A 113 -7.17 -11.98 -14.90
C ALA A 113 -8.44 -11.11 -14.98
N VAL A 114 -8.91 -10.62 -13.84
CA VAL A 114 -10.09 -9.75 -13.79
C VAL A 114 -9.68 -8.31 -14.06
N ALA A 115 -10.17 -7.73 -15.14
CA ALA A 115 -9.86 -6.39 -15.59
C ALA A 115 -11.14 -5.58 -15.90
N ARG A 116 -11.02 -4.26 -15.87
CA ARG A 116 -12.08 -3.38 -16.37
C ARG A 116 -11.97 -3.23 -17.88
N GLU A 117 -13.08 -2.99 -18.58
CA GLU A 117 -13.07 -2.74 -20.02
C GLU A 117 -12.20 -1.56 -20.44
N LYS A 118 -12.10 -0.55 -19.56
CA LYS A 118 -11.15 0.56 -19.67
C LYS A 118 -10.19 0.46 -18.49
N SER A 119 -9.02 -0.07 -18.73
CA SER A 119 -7.97 -0.25 -17.72
C SER A 119 -6.93 0.87 -17.75
N GLY A 120 -5.83 0.71 -17.02
CA GLY A 120 -4.76 1.69 -16.97
C GLY A 120 -5.14 2.99 -16.23
N ILE A 121 -4.26 4.00 -16.35
CA ILE A 121 -4.42 5.31 -15.72
C ILE A 121 -5.59 6.04 -16.38
N LYS A 122 -6.57 6.51 -15.57
CA LYS A 122 -7.79 7.17 -16.07
C LYS A 122 -8.59 6.36 -17.10
N GLY A 123 -8.37 5.04 -17.18
CA GLY A 123 -9.06 4.20 -18.18
C GLY A 123 -8.57 4.43 -19.61
N LYS A 124 -7.30 4.80 -19.79
CA LYS A 124 -6.70 5.05 -21.11
C LYS A 124 -6.53 3.78 -21.95
N ASN A 125 -6.32 2.63 -21.31
CA ASN A 125 -6.09 1.39 -22.04
C ASN A 125 -7.41 0.82 -22.55
N SER A 126 -7.47 0.50 -23.83
CA SER A 126 -8.55 -0.23 -24.49
C SER A 126 -8.59 -1.70 -24.04
N LYS A 127 -9.61 -2.44 -24.47
CA LYS A 127 -9.67 -3.89 -24.29
C LYS A 127 -8.49 -4.60 -24.95
N GLU A 128 -8.11 -4.20 -26.14
CA GLU A 128 -7.00 -4.81 -26.91
C GLU A 128 -5.65 -4.59 -26.22
N GLU A 129 -5.39 -3.38 -25.78
CA GLU A 129 -4.18 -3.07 -25.00
C GLU A 129 -4.13 -3.87 -23.69
N THR A 130 -5.28 -4.02 -23.01
CA THR A 130 -5.40 -4.85 -21.82
C THR A 130 -5.13 -6.33 -22.09
N LEU A 131 -5.65 -6.87 -23.20
CA LEU A 131 -5.38 -8.25 -23.61
C LEU A 131 -3.91 -8.47 -23.94
N ASN A 132 -3.27 -7.50 -24.59
CA ASN A 132 -1.84 -7.55 -24.90
C ASN A 132 -0.98 -7.49 -23.62
N GLU A 133 -1.34 -6.62 -22.67
CA GLU A 133 -0.63 -6.50 -21.38
C GLU A 133 -0.74 -7.79 -20.55
N LEU A 134 -1.86 -8.49 -20.63
CA LEU A 134 -2.16 -9.71 -19.87
C LEU A 134 -2.03 -10.99 -20.74
N GLN A 135 -1.20 -10.95 -21.77
CA GLN A 135 -0.98 -12.08 -22.66
C GLN A 135 -0.62 -13.36 -21.90
N GLY A 136 -1.31 -14.45 -22.22
CA GLY A 136 -1.17 -15.76 -21.56
C GLY A 136 -2.19 -16.00 -20.44
N ALA A 137 -2.91 -14.97 -19.97
CA ALA A 137 -4.04 -15.12 -19.06
C ALA A 137 -5.37 -15.14 -19.81
N ASN A 138 -6.37 -15.79 -19.20
CA ASN A 138 -7.77 -15.66 -19.61
C ASN A 138 -8.33 -14.36 -19.01
N VAL A 139 -8.67 -13.35 -19.82
CA VAL A 139 -9.10 -12.05 -19.30
C VAL A 139 -10.62 -12.02 -19.09
N CYS A 140 -11.01 -11.73 -17.85
CA CYS A 140 -12.40 -11.52 -17.42
C CYS A 140 -12.68 -10.01 -17.30
N PHE A 141 -13.45 -9.45 -18.23
CA PHE A 141 -13.84 -8.05 -18.11
C PHE A 141 -15.02 -7.88 -17.15
N SER A 142 -14.73 -7.32 -15.97
CA SER A 142 -15.72 -7.08 -14.92
C SER A 142 -15.34 -5.90 -14.02
N ASP A 143 -16.35 -5.32 -13.36
CA ASP A 143 -16.19 -4.28 -12.34
C ASP A 143 -16.26 -4.91 -10.94
N VAL A 144 -15.13 -5.03 -10.27
CA VAL A 144 -15.00 -5.60 -8.92
C VAL A 144 -15.79 -4.83 -7.84
N THR A 145 -16.19 -3.59 -8.12
CA THR A 145 -17.03 -2.81 -7.21
C THR A 145 -18.52 -3.20 -7.26
N LYS A 146 -18.89 -4.05 -8.23
CA LYS A 146 -20.27 -4.51 -8.45
C LYS A 146 -20.35 -6.03 -8.28
N MET A 147 -20.75 -6.45 -7.08
CA MET A 147 -20.78 -7.87 -6.69
C MET A 147 -21.48 -8.76 -7.71
N GLU A 148 -22.72 -8.41 -8.13
CA GLU A 148 -23.52 -9.23 -9.05
C GLU A 148 -22.84 -9.40 -10.42
N THR A 149 -22.24 -8.31 -10.91
CA THR A 149 -21.53 -8.33 -12.21
C THR A 149 -20.28 -9.20 -12.13
N LEU A 150 -19.52 -9.07 -11.03
CA LEU A 150 -18.31 -9.86 -10.79
C LEU A 150 -18.63 -11.36 -10.69
N GLU A 151 -19.62 -11.72 -9.88
CA GLU A 151 -20.05 -13.11 -9.71
C GLU A 151 -20.51 -13.73 -11.03
N LYS A 152 -21.35 -13.01 -11.79
CA LYS A 152 -21.82 -13.46 -13.11
C LYS A 152 -20.67 -13.65 -14.11
N SER A 153 -19.71 -12.71 -14.10
CA SER A 153 -18.56 -12.78 -15.01
C SER A 153 -17.64 -13.95 -14.70
N LEU A 154 -17.39 -14.21 -13.42
CA LEU A 154 -16.57 -15.36 -12.97
C LEU A 154 -17.26 -16.70 -13.27
N ASN A 155 -18.56 -16.80 -12.99
CA ASN A 155 -19.37 -17.99 -13.33
C ASN A 155 -19.36 -18.29 -14.84
N GLY A 156 -19.27 -17.26 -15.67
CA GLY A 156 -19.25 -17.39 -17.14
C GLY A 156 -18.05 -18.17 -17.68
N PHE A 157 -16.97 -18.32 -16.91
CA PHE A 157 -15.82 -19.14 -17.28
C PHE A 157 -16.08 -20.65 -17.17
N GLY A 158 -17.12 -21.06 -16.42
CA GLY A 158 -17.49 -22.49 -16.26
C GLY A 158 -16.43 -23.34 -15.52
N VAL A 159 -15.47 -22.71 -14.85
CA VAL A 159 -14.43 -23.37 -14.05
C VAL A 159 -14.58 -23.02 -12.57
N SER A 160 -14.27 -23.99 -11.70
CA SER A 160 -14.14 -23.73 -10.28
C SER A 160 -12.77 -23.14 -9.99
N PHE A 161 -12.71 -22.05 -9.21
CA PHE A 161 -11.44 -21.47 -8.79
C PHE A 161 -10.88 -22.22 -7.58
N ASP A 162 -9.56 -22.33 -7.52
CA ASP A 162 -8.85 -22.85 -6.34
C ASP A 162 -8.37 -21.68 -5.45
N VAL A 163 -7.91 -20.60 -6.09
CA VAL A 163 -7.30 -19.44 -5.40
C VAL A 163 -7.82 -18.13 -5.97
N VAL A 164 -8.00 -17.16 -5.10
CA VAL A 164 -8.14 -15.73 -5.47
C VAL A 164 -6.90 -14.99 -5.01
N VAL A 165 -6.27 -14.22 -5.90
CA VAL A 165 -5.19 -13.28 -5.57
C VAL A 165 -5.72 -11.86 -5.74
N SER A 166 -5.71 -11.08 -4.67
CA SER A 166 -6.14 -9.68 -4.72
C SER A 166 -4.95 -8.73 -4.66
N CYS A 167 -4.74 -8.01 -5.76
CA CYS A 167 -3.79 -6.91 -5.89
C CYS A 167 -4.52 -5.55 -5.95
N LEU A 168 -5.74 -5.48 -5.41
CA LEU A 168 -6.52 -4.25 -5.38
C LEU A 168 -5.92 -3.22 -4.43
N ALA A 169 -5.84 -2.00 -4.89
CA ALA A 169 -5.49 -0.84 -4.09
C ALA A 169 -6.22 0.41 -4.62
N SER A 170 -6.63 1.30 -3.74
CA SER A 170 -7.13 2.61 -4.09
C SER A 170 -6.09 3.38 -4.88
N ARG A 171 -6.52 4.15 -5.88
CA ARG A 171 -5.59 4.91 -6.73
C ARG A 171 -5.19 6.22 -6.12
N THR A 172 -6.12 6.88 -5.46
CA THR A 172 -5.92 8.22 -4.92
C THR A 172 -5.50 8.20 -3.46
N GLY A 173 -5.79 7.10 -2.75
CA GLY A 173 -5.67 7.05 -1.29
C GLY A 173 -6.69 7.95 -0.57
N GLY A 174 -7.58 8.64 -1.31
CA GLY A 174 -8.67 9.43 -0.75
C GLY A 174 -9.65 8.56 0.05
N VAL A 175 -10.40 9.17 0.95
CA VAL A 175 -11.26 8.47 1.91
C VAL A 175 -12.24 7.52 1.23
N LYS A 176 -13.02 8.04 0.27
CA LYS A 176 -14.04 7.23 -0.42
C LYS A 176 -13.44 6.13 -1.29
N ASP A 177 -12.35 6.44 -2.01
CA ASP A 177 -11.68 5.47 -2.88
C ASP A 177 -11.07 4.33 -2.07
N SER A 178 -10.48 4.64 -0.92
CA SER A 178 -9.91 3.66 0.02
C SER A 178 -10.96 2.66 0.50
N TRP A 179 -12.09 3.14 1.03
CA TRP A 179 -13.16 2.24 1.49
C TRP A 179 -13.80 1.45 0.35
N LYS A 180 -13.99 2.08 -0.80
CA LYS A 180 -14.60 1.42 -1.97
C LYS A 180 -13.71 0.32 -2.57
N ILE A 181 -12.38 0.54 -2.63
CA ILE A 181 -11.47 -0.39 -3.31
C ILE A 181 -10.75 -1.30 -2.33
N ASP A 182 -10.07 -0.72 -1.30
CA ASP A 182 -9.26 -1.52 -0.38
C ASP A 182 -10.13 -2.40 0.54
N TYR A 183 -11.41 -2.02 0.75
CA TYR A 183 -12.34 -2.82 1.55
C TYR A 183 -13.46 -3.46 0.71
N GLU A 184 -14.40 -2.68 0.14
CA GLU A 184 -15.62 -3.24 -0.47
C GLU A 184 -15.34 -4.10 -1.70
N ALA A 185 -14.55 -3.61 -2.66
CA ALA A 185 -14.21 -4.37 -3.87
C ALA A 185 -13.38 -5.62 -3.55
N THR A 186 -12.50 -5.53 -2.55
CA THR A 186 -11.71 -6.68 -2.10
C THR A 186 -12.61 -7.72 -1.42
N LYS A 187 -13.58 -7.29 -0.62
CA LYS A 187 -14.62 -8.16 -0.04
C LYS A 187 -15.50 -8.81 -1.11
N ASN A 188 -15.93 -8.06 -2.12
CA ASN A 188 -16.67 -8.62 -3.25
C ASN A 188 -15.89 -9.75 -3.93
N SER A 189 -14.57 -9.57 -4.07
CA SER A 189 -13.67 -10.56 -4.68
C SER A 189 -13.57 -11.83 -3.84
N LEU A 190 -13.53 -11.70 -2.51
CA LEU A 190 -13.55 -12.83 -1.59
C LEU A 190 -14.88 -13.62 -1.71
N VAL A 191 -16.00 -12.92 -1.63
CA VAL A 191 -17.33 -13.56 -1.66
C VAL A 191 -17.58 -14.23 -3.02
N ALA A 192 -17.28 -13.53 -4.14
CA ALA A 192 -17.44 -14.09 -5.47
C ALA A 192 -16.50 -15.28 -5.70
N GLY A 193 -15.25 -15.20 -5.25
CA GLY A 193 -14.29 -16.30 -5.34
C GLY A 193 -14.74 -17.53 -4.56
N LYS A 194 -15.16 -17.39 -3.31
CA LYS A 194 -15.68 -18.51 -2.48
C LYS A 194 -16.92 -19.15 -3.11
N LYS A 195 -17.86 -18.38 -3.60
CA LYS A 195 -19.04 -18.89 -4.32
C LYS A 195 -18.66 -19.68 -5.58
N ASN A 196 -17.55 -19.35 -6.21
CA ASN A 196 -17.00 -20.04 -7.36
C ASN A 196 -15.95 -21.11 -6.99
N GLY A 197 -15.90 -21.55 -5.74
CA GLY A 197 -15.12 -22.72 -5.29
C GLY A 197 -13.77 -22.42 -4.68
N ALA A 198 -13.30 -21.16 -4.64
CA ALA A 198 -11.99 -20.81 -4.09
C ALA A 198 -11.83 -21.27 -2.63
N LYS A 199 -10.67 -21.90 -2.37
CA LYS A 199 -10.29 -22.44 -1.05
C LYS A 199 -9.14 -21.66 -0.41
N HIS A 200 -8.53 -20.74 -1.15
CA HIS A 200 -7.44 -19.92 -0.66
C HIS A 200 -7.54 -18.49 -1.18
N PHE A 201 -7.19 -17.53 -0.34
CA PHE A 201 -7.16 -16.11 -0.71
C PHE A 201 -5.80 -15.51 -0.38
N VAL A 202 -5.10 -15.00 -1.39
CA VAL A 202 -3.86 -14.26 -1.22
C VAL A 202 -4.16 -12.77 -1.32
N LEU A 203 -3.89 -12.03 -0.26
CA LEU A 203 -4.13 -10.59 -0.17
C LEU A 203 -2.82 -9.82 -0.25
N LEU A 204 -2.70 -8.94 -1.23
CA LEU A 204 -1.68 -7.89 -1.22
C LEU A 204 -2.14 -6.74 -0.34
N SER A 205 -1.66 -6.71 0.89
CA SER A 205 -1.85 -5.62 1.85
C SER A 205 -0.66 -4.65 1.81
N ALA A 206 -0.25 -4.09 2.94
CA ALA A 206 0.90 -3.20 3.07
C ALA A 206 1.46 -3.23 4.49
N ILE A 207 2.78 -3.09 4.67
CA ILE A 207 3.39 -3.10 6.00
C ILE A 207 2.93 -1.91 6.86
N CYS A 208 2.61 -0.79 6.23
CA CYS A 208 2.19 0.44 6.91
C CYS A 208 0.85 0.33 7.66
N VAL A 209 0.07 -0.75 7.47
CA VAL A 209 -1.16 -0.97 8.24
C VAL A 209 -0.90 -1.26 9.73
N GLN A 210 0.33 -1.54 10.12
CA GLN A 210 0.72 -1.73 11.52
C GLN A 210 0.50 -0.49 12.38
N LYS A 211 0.51 0.72 11.76
CA LYS A 211 0.24 2.00 12.40
C LYS A 211 -0.83 2.76 11.59
N PRO A 212 -2.11 2.43 11.76
CA PRO A 212 -3.20 2.84 10.86
C PRO A 212 -3.66 4.28 11.13
N LEU A 213 -2.91 5.25 10.63
CA LEU A 213 -3.23 6.67 10.73
C LEU A 213 -4.07 7.18 9.54
N LEU A 214 -4.13 6.42 8.43
CA LEU A 214 -4.72 6.77 7.16
C LEU A 214 -5.93 5.90 6.82
N GLU A 215 -6.85 6.42 6.02
CA GLU A 215 -8.09 5.71 5.71
C GLU A 215 -7.87 4.42 4.90
N PHE A 216 -6.93 4.43 3.94
CA PHE A 216 -6.64 3.19 3.21
C PHE A 216 -6.03 2.09 4.10
N GLN A 217 -5.27 2.47 5.13
CA GLN A 217 -4.73 1.51 6.11
C GLN A 217 -5.84 0.90 6.95
N ARG A 218 -6.82 1.72 7.39
CA ARG A 218 -7.99 1.26 8.15
C ARG A 218 -8.88 0.36 7.32
N ALA A 219 -9.10 0.72 6.03
CA ALA A 219 -9.87 -0.08 5.09
C ALA A 219 -9.23 -1.47 4.85
N LYS A 220 -7.91 -1.51 4.64
CA LYS A 220 -7.15 -2.77 4.51
C LYS A 220 -7.23 -3.62 5.78
N LEU A 221 -6.98 -3.05 6.96
CA LEU A 221 -7.06 -3.78 8.23
C LEU A 221 -8.46 -4.34 8.49
N LYS A 222 -9.51 -3.60 8.15
CA LYS A 222 -10.88 -4.10 8.27
C LYS A 222 -11.08 -5.34 7.40
N PHE A 223 -10.58 -5.32 6.17
CA PHE A 223 -10.68 -6.48 5.29
C PHE A 223 -9.81 -7.64 5.78
N GLU A 224 -8.58 -7.40 6.24
CA GLU A 224 -7.74 -8.45 6.83
C GLU A 224 -8.45 -9.17 7.98
N ALA A 225 -9.09 -8.41 8.89
CA ALA A 225 -9.83 -8.99 10.00
C ALA A 225 -11.04 -9.84 9.53
N GLU A 226 -11.74 -9.41 8.48
CA GLU A 226 -12.83 -10.21 7.89
C GLU A 226 -12.30 -11.49 7.21
N LEU A 227 -11.18 -11.40 6.50
CA LEU A 227 -10.55 -12.54 5.83
C LEU A 227 -10.11 -13.61 6.85
N MET A 228 -9.47 -13.19 7.94
CA MET A 228 -9.08 -14.09 9.04
C MET A 228 -10.29 -14.77 9.66
N ARG A 229 -11.36 -14.01 9.94
CA ARG A 229 -12.60 -14.55 10.49
C ARG A 229 -13.27 -15.55 9.55
N GLU A 230 -13.24 -15.33 8.23
CA GLU A 230 -13.77 -16.28 7.24
C GLU A 230 -13.03 -17.63 7.29
N ALA A 231 -11.71 -17.61 7.49
CA ALA A 231 -10.93 -18.85 7.65
C ALA A 231 -11.15 -19.53 9.00
N GLU A 232 -11.44 -18.78 10.07
CA GLU A 232 -11.81 -19.34 11.38
C GLU A 232 -13.17 -20.05 11.33
N MET A 233 -14.13 -19.51 10.54
CA MET A 233 -15.48 -20.08 10.42
C MET A 233 -15.56 -21.23 9.42
N ASP A 234 -14.66 -21.32 8.46
CA ASP A 234 -14.62 -22.31 7.38
C ASP A 234 -13.26 -23.00 7.33
N SER A 235 -13.15 -24.15 8.00
CA SER A 235 -11.89 -24.93 8.06
C SER A 235 -11.37 -25.41 6.69
N GLY A 236 -12.20 -25.36 5.65
CA GLY A 236 -11.83 -25.66 4.26
C GLY A 236 -11.29 -24.46 3.50
N PHE A 237 -11.27 -23.27 4.11
CA PHE A 237 -10.82 -22.03 3.53
C PHE A 237 -9.59 -21.47 4.26
N THR A 238 -8.62 -20.95 3.50
CA THR A 238 -7.34 -20.47 4.04
C THR A 238 -6.95 -19.14 3.40
N TYR A 239 -5.96 -18.43 3.98
CA TYR A 239 -5.48 -17.17 3.44
C TYR A 239 -3.96 -17.02 3.56
N SER A 240 -3.42 -16.05 2.81
CA SER A 240 -2.09 -15.48 3.01
C SER A 240 -2.18 -13.96 2.88
N ILE A 241 -1.80 -13.20 3.90
CA ILE A 241 -1.83 -11.75 3.91
C ILE A 241 -0.40 -11.23 3.74
N VAL A 242 -0.06 -10.76 2.54
CA VAL A 242 1.27 -10.23 2.22
C VAL A 242 1.31 -8.73 2.55
N ARG A 243 2.21 -8.32 3.44
CA ARG A 243 2.44 -6.93 3.84
C ARG A 243 3.83 -6.47 3.38
N PRO A 244 3.98 -6.05 2.10
CA PRO A 244 5.26 -5.60 1.58
C PRO A 244 5.67 -4.26 2.14
N THR A 245 6.98 -4.02 2.11
CA THR A 245 7.62 -2.73 2.35
C THR A 245 7.47 -1.80 1.14
N ALA A 246 8.36 -0.79 0.98
CA ALA A 246 8.34 0.12 -0.15
C ALA A 246 8.75 -0.58 -1.46
N PHE A 247 8.10 -0.24 -2.56
CA PHE A 247 8.44 -0.73 -3.90
C PHE A 247 9.55 0.14 -4.52
N PHE A 248 10.39 -0.44 -5.35
CA PHE A 248 11.48 0.28 -6.03
C PHE A 248 10.98 1.50 -6.80
N LYS A 249 9.91 1.35 -7.56
CA LYS A 249 9.33 2.45 -8.33
C LYS A 249 8.95 3.65 -7.47
N SER A 250 8.45 3.42 -6.25
CA SER A 250 8.11 4.51 -5.34
C SER A 250 9.32 5.34 -4.94
N LEU A 251 10.52 4.78 -5.02
CA LEU A 251 11.79 5.44 -4.70
C LEU A 251 12.46 6.05 -5.93
N GLY A 252 12.05 5.64 -7.14
CA GLY A 252 12.60 6.13 -8.40
C GLY A 252 12.22 7.58 -8.76
N GLY A 253 11.22 8.16 -8.10
CA GLY A 253 10.66 9.46 -8.47
C GLY A 253 11.64 10.64 -8.42
N GLN A 254 12.76 10.54 -7.71
CA GLN A 254 13.80 11.58 -7.67
C GLN A 254 14.96 11.34 -8.62
N VAL A 255 15.06 10.16 -9.23
CA VAL A 255 16.22 9.79 -10.08
C VAL A 255 16.41 10.77 -11.23
N GLU A 256 15.34 11.08 -11.97
CA GLU A 256 15.43 12.02 -13.10
C GLU A 256 15.71 13.46 -12.65
N LEU A 257 15.11 13.89 -11.54
CA LEU A 257 15.37 15.22 -10.98
C LEU A 257 16.85 15.41 -10.64
N VAL A 258 17.45 14.41 -9.99
CA VAL A 258 18.87 14.44 -9.61
C VAL A 258 19.77 14.27 -10.82
N LYS A 259 19.40 13.46 -11.81
CA LYS A 259 20.07 13.34 -13.11
C LYS A 259 20.17 14.71 -13.79
N ASP A 260 19.10 15.49 -13.77
CA ASP A 260 18.98 16.84 -14.31
C ASP A 260 19.69 17.91 -13.46
N GLY A 261 20.38 17.52 -12.38
CA GLY A 261 21.17 18.42 -11.54
C GLY A 261 20.37 19.10 -10.42
N LYS A 262 19.10 18.74 -10.20
CA LYS A 262 18.32 19.23 -9.06
C LYS A 262 18.75 18.53 -7.77
N PRO A 263 18.53 19.14 -6.59
CA PRO A 263 18.85 18.50 -5.33
C PRO A 263 17.92 17.31 -5.06
N TYR A 264 18.44 16.30 -4.36
CA TYR A 264 17.64 15.23 -3.79
C TYR A 264 16.88 15.78 -2.57
N VAL A 265 15.56 15.70 -2.60
CA VAL A 265 14.69 16.23 -1.53
C VAL A 265 14.50 15.18 -0.44
N MET A 266 14.74 15.56 0.81
CA MET A 266 14.48 14.71 1.98
C MET A 266 13.91 15.53 3.14
N PHE A 267 13.17 14.85 4.01
CA PHE A 267 12.61 15.48 5.22
C PHE A 267 13.55 15.30 6.42
N GLY A 268 13.63 16.35 7.23
CA GLY A 268 14.56 16.39 8.37
C GLY A 268 16.00 16.27 7.90
N ASP A 269 16.76 15.41 8.56
CA ASP A 269 18.16 15.07 8.22
C ASP A 269 18.27 13.92 7.19
N GLY A 270 17.13 13.31 6.79
CA GLY A 270 17.06 12.16 5.92
C GLY A 270 17.09 10.80 6.63
N ASN A 271 17.05 10.79 7.97
CA ASN A 271 17.09 9.58 8.81
C ASN A 271 15.80 9.35 9.61
N LEU A 272 14.72 10.11 9.32
CA LEU A 272 13.43 9.99 10.04
C LEU A 272 12.75 8.64 9.84
N CYS A 273 12.99 8.00 8.72
CA CYS A 273 12.39 6.71 8.37
C CYS A 273 13.37 5.86 7.57
N ALA A 274 13.11 4.56 7.51
CA ALA A 274 13.86 3.62 6.69
C ALA A 274 12.93 2.58 6.06
N CYS A 275 13.38 1.91 5.00
CA CYS A 275 12.69 0.80 4.37
C CYS A 275 13.68 -0.25 3.85
N LYS A 276 13.20 -1.50 3.72
CA LYS A 276 13.88 -2.57 2.96
C LYS A 276 13.15 -2.68 1.61
N PRO A 277 13.52 -1.89 0.59
CA PRO A 277 12.75 -1.83 -0.65
C PRO A 277 12.76 -3.17 -1.37
N ILE A 278 11.64 -3.51 -2.03
CA ILE A 278 11.46 -4.76 -2.77
C ILE A 278 11.10 -4.45 -4.22
N SER A 279 11.63 -5.24 -5.17
CA SER A 279 11.25 -5.15 -6.57
C SER A 279 9.84 -5.67 -6.81
N GLU A 280 9.25 -5.30 -7.93
CA GLU A 280 7.94 -5.75 -8.35
C GLU A 280 7.97 -7.23 -8.73
N GLU A 281 9.08 -7.67 -9.32
CA GLU A 281 9.35 -9.04 -9.72
C GLU A 281 9.49 -9.96 -8.51
N ASP A 282 10.32 -9.60 -7.54
CA ASP A 282 10.50 -10.37 -6.31
C ASP A 282 9.20 -10.44 -5.50
N LEU A 283 8.46 -9.32 -5.41
CA LEU A 283 7.17 -9.32 -4.73
C LEU A 283 6.15 -10.23 -5.44
N ALA A 284 6.10 -10.21 -6.77
CA ALA A 284 5.22 -11.09 -7.54
C ALA A 284 5.58 -12.56 -7.34
N SER A 285 6.88 -12.87 -7.30
CA SER A 285 7.39 -14.21 -6.98
C SER A 285 6.94 -14.66 -5.58
N PHE A 286 7.10 -13.81 -4.57
CA PHE A 286 6.64 -14.11 -3.20
C PHE A 286 5.12 -14.34 -3.11
N ILE A 287 4.32 -13.52 -3.83
CA ILE A 287 2.86 -13.68 -3.89
C ILE A 287 2.51 -15.02 -4.57
N ALA A 288 3.22 -15.39 -5.62
CA ALA A 288 3.02 -16.68 -6.30
C ALA A 288 3.40 -17.87 -5.42
N ASP A 289 4.44 -17.74 -4.57
CA ASP A 289 4.77 -18.75 -3.54
C ASP A 289 3.60 -18.98 -2.59
N CYS A 290 2.85 -17.95 -2.22
CA CYS A 290 1.70 -18.05 -1.31
C CYS A 290 0.58 -18.97 -1.85
N VAL A 291 0.56 -19.27 -3.15
CA VAL A 291 -0.43 -20.18 -3.75
C VAL A 291 -0.25 -21.62 -3.26
N LEU A 292 1.00 -22.09 -3.19
CA LEU A 292 1.32 -23.49 -2.92
C LEU A 292 2.00 -23.73 -1.57
N SER A 293 2.78 -22.78 -1.05
CA SER A 293 3.61 -22.97 0.14
C SER A 293 2.76 -23.10 1.42
N GLU A 294 2.91 -24.24 2.08
CA GLU A 294 2.14 -24.55 3.28
C GLU A 294 2.51 -23.67 4.48
N ASP A 295 3.77 -23.27 4.58
CA ASP A 295 4.29 -22.38 5.63
C ASP A 295 3.71 -20.97 5.57
N LYS A 296 3.05 -20.60 4.47
CA LYS A 296 2.41 -19.29 4.27
C LYS A 296 0.89 -19.29 4.51
N ILE A 297 0.33 -20.47 4.84
CA ILE A 297 -1.11 -20.63 5.07
C ILE A 297 -1.50 -20.00 6.40
N ASN A 298 -2.58 -19.19 6.38
CA ASN A 298 -3.14 -18.50 7.55
C ASN A 298 -2.12 -17.63 8.27
N GLN A 299 -1.23 -16.98 7.48
CA GLN A 299 -0.18 -16.12 7.99
C GLN A 299 -0.35 -14.67 7.52
N ILE A 300 0.09 -13.76 8.38
CA ILE A 300 0.39 -12.37 8.03
C ILE A 300 1.88 -12.31 7.75
N LEU A 301 2.24 -11.94 6.52
CA LEU A 301 3.57 -12.07 5.95
C LEU A 301 4.17 -10.69 5.63
N PRO A 302 4.82 -10.02 6.61
CA PRO A 302 5.62 -8.86 6.31
C PRO A 302 6.80 -9.29 5.43
N ILE A 303 7.13 -8.48 4.40
CA ILE A 303 8.21 -8.83 3.47
C ILE A 303 8.88 -7.58 2.90
N GLY A 304 10.21 -7.57 2.90
CA GLY A 304 11.05 -6.58 2.23
C GLY A 304 12.00 -7.23 1.25
N GLY A 305 12.68 -6.43 0.45
CA GLY A 305 13.71 -6.88 -0.46
C GLY A 305 15.01 -7.28 0.23
N PRO A 306 16.02 -7.70 -0.54
CA PRO A 306 17.32 -8.09 -0.03
C PRO A 306 18.10 -6.90 0.56
N GLY A 307 19.12 -7.20 1.34
CA GLY A 307 20.04 -6.21 1.88
C GLY A 307 19.55 -5.53 3.17
N LYS A 308 20.19 -4.41 3.49
CA LYS A 308 19.89 -3.61 4.69
C LYS A 308 18.72 -2.67 4.47
N ALA A 309 18.13 -2.19 5.56
CA ALA A 309 17.20 -1.08 5.48
C ALA A 309 17.93 0.21 5.08
N LEU A 310 17.31 1.01 4.21
CA LEU A 310 17.86 2.24 3.65
C LEU A 310 17.03 3.44 4.07
N THR A 311 17.70 4.46 4.60
CA THR A 311 17.09 5.77 4.86
C THR A 311 17.04 6.62 3.57
N PRO A 312 16.21 7.67 3.50
CA PRO A 312 16.23 8.62 2.39
C PRO A 312 17.63 9.24 2.12
N LEU A 313 18.43 9.48 3.16
CA LEU A 313 19.80 9.94 3.01
C LEU A 313 20.66 8.92 2.25
N GLU A 314 20.65 7.66 2.70
CA GLU A 314 21.41 6.57 2.06
C GLU A 314 20.96 6.30 0.61
N GLN A 315 19.65 6.38 0.33
CA GLN A 315 19.12 6.27 -1.04
C GLN A 315 19.66 7.39 -1.95
N GLY A 316 19.67 8.62 -1.44
CA GLY A 316 20.27 9.75 -2.16
C GLY A 316 21.78 9.59 -2.38
N GLU A 317 22.52 9.09 -1.38
CA GLU A 317 23.96 8.81 -1.49
C GLU A 317 24.27 7.76 -2.56
N ILE A 318 23.47 6.68 -2.63
CA ILE A 318 23.57 5.68 -3.69
C ILE A 318 23.41 6.35 -5.05
N LEU A 319 22.38 7.16 -5.23
CA LEU A 319 22.07 7.82 -6.49
C LEU A 319 23.19 8.79 -6.94
N PHE A 320 23.71 9.60 -6.01
CA PHE A 320 24.83 10.51 -6.33
C PHE A 320 26.12 9.75 -6.66
N ARG A 321 26.39 8.63 -5.99
CA ARG A 321 27.51 7.74 -6.28
C ARG A 321 27.42 7.18 -7.71
N LEU A 322 26.25 6.66 -8.11
CA LEU A 322 26.01 6.13 -9.45
C LEU A 322 26.18 7.22 -10.54
N LEU A 323 25.80 8.44 -10.23
CA LEU A 323 25.99 9.58 -11.14
C LEU A 323 27.42 10.14 -11.17
N GLY A 324 28.31 9.72 -10.28
CA GLY A 324 29.65 10.30 -10.12
C GLY A 324 29.60 11.80 -9.72
N LYS A 325 28.51 12.23 -9.06
CA LYS A 325 28.29 13.61 -8.66
C LYS A 325 28.49 13.79 -7.15
N LYS A 326 28.87 15.00 -6.73
CA LYS A 326 28.85 15.35 -5.31
C LYS A 326 27.40 15.39 -4.79
N PRO A 327 27.14 14.87 -3.59
CA PRO A 327 25.82 14.94 -2.98
C PRO A 327 25.28 16.37 -2.86
N ASN A 328 24.06 16.58 -3.30
CA ASN A 328 23.33 17.83 -3.20
C ASN A 328 21.93 17.56 -2.65
N PHE A 329 21.72 17.82 -1.36
CA PHE A 329 20.50 17.54 -0.64
C PHE A 329 19.71 18.79 -0.30
N LEU A 330 18.41 18.78 -0.54
CA LEU A 330 17.46 19.77 -0.02
C LEU A 330 16.74 19.18 1.20
N LYS A 331 17.09 19.68 2.39
CA LYS A 331 16.49 19.27 3.66
C LYS A 331 15.24 20.10 3.94
N VAL A 332 14.08 19.45 4.00
CA VAL A 332 12.80 20.10 4.28
C VAL A 332 12.38 19.79 5.72
N PRO A 333 12.14 20.81 6.57
CA PRO A 333 11.63 20.55 7.92
C PRO A 333 10.26 19.87 7.89
N ILE A 334 10.08 18.77 8.63
CA ILE A 334 8.83 18.01 8.66
C ILE A 334 7.65 18.86 9.15
N GLY A 335 7.90 19.83 10.03
CA GLY A 335 6.88 20.76 10.56
C GLY A 335 6.18 21.59 9.48
N ILE A 336 6.78 21.77 8.30
CA ILE A 336 6.10 22.42 7.16
C ILE A 336 4.92 21.58 6.71
N MET A 337 5.06 20.24 6.67
CA MET A 337 3.96 19.35 6.33
C MET A 337 2.90 19.34 7.43
N ASP A 338 3.31 19.31 8.69
CA ASP A 338 2.37 19.34 9.84
C ASP A 338 1.53 20.62 9.82
N PHE A 339 2.15 21.78 9.51
CA PHE A 339 1.44 23.05 9.36
C PHE A 339 0.46 23.00 8.17
N ALA A 340 0.90 22.55 7.01
CA ALA A 340 0.05 22.47 5.82
C ALA A 340 -1.16 21.55 6.04
N ILE A 341 -0.95 20.38 6.68
CA ILE A 341 -2.03 19.45 7.05
C ILE A 341 -3.00 20.11 8.03
N GLY A 342 -2.50 20.84 9.05
CA GLY A 342 -3.34 21.57 9.99
C GLY A 342 -4.24 22.60 9.31
N VAL A 343 -3.74 23.31 8.30
CA VAL A 343 -4.53 24.23 7.48
C VAL A 343 -5.59 23.47 6.66
N LEU A 344 -5.21 22.34 6.03
CA LEU A 344 -6.15 21.51 5.25
C LEU A 344 -7.25 20.93 6.14
N ASP A 345 -6.93 20.40 7.31
CA ASP A 345 -7.91 19.87 8.27
C ASP A 345 -8.87 20.95 8.79
N PHE A 346 -8.40 22.19 8.94
CA PHE A 346 -9.28 23.32 9.24
C PHE A 346 -10.21 23.64 8.07
N LEU A 347 -9.68 23.65 6.84
CA LEU A 347 -10.46 23.91 5.63
C LEU A 347 -11.52 22.82 5.37
N VAL A 348 -11.24 21.55 5.67
CA VAL A 348 -12.19 20.44 5.56
C VAL A 348 -13.45 20.69 6.41
N LYS A 349 -13.33 21.33 7.59
CA LYS A 349 -14.48 21.68 8.45
C LYS A 349 -15.43 22.67 7.78
N ILE A 350 -14.91 23.51 6.89
CA ILE A 350 -15.68 24.53 6.16
C ILE A 350 -16.07 24.00 4.79
N PHE A 351 -15.18 23.29 4.14
CA PHE A 351 -15.32 22.75 2.79
C PHE A 351 -15.04 21.23 2.77
N PRO A 352 -16.05 20.38 3.04
CA PRO A 352 -15.87 18.92 3.08
C PRO A 352 -15.31 18.31 1.77
N SER A 353 -15.43 19.01 0.65
CA SER A 353 -14.85 18.59 -0.64
C SER A 353 -13.31 18.54 -0.65
N MET A 354 -12.66 19.14 0.35
CA MET A 354 -11.20 19.11 0.50
C MET A 354 -10.68 17.90 1.32
N GLU A 355 -11.58 17.00 1.75
CA GLU A 355 -11.23 15.83 2.55
C GLU A 355 -10.14 14.97 1.90
N ASP A 356 -10.27 14.68 0.61
CA ASP A 356 -9.26 13.90 -0.13
C ASP A 356 -7.91 14.62 -0.22
N ALA A 357 -7.92 15.97 -0.33
CA ALA A 357 -6.67 16.74 -0.34
C ALA A 357 -5.97 16.71 1.03
N ALA A 358 -6.74 16.77 2.12
CA ALA A 358 -6.21 16.64 3.46
C ALA A 358 -5.65 15.23 3.72
N GLU A 359 -6.39 14.19 3.31
CA GLU A 359 -5.93 12.81 3.42
C GLU A 359 -4.65 12.58 2.62
N PHE A 360 -4.57 13.16 1.41
CA PHE A 360 -3.38 13.13 0.58
C PHE A 360 -2.16 13.75 1.29
N GLY A 361 -2.32 14.92 1.92
CA GLY A 361 -1.27 15.53 2.72
C GLY A 361 -0.80 14.63 3.87
N LYS A 362 -1.75 13.96 4.55
CA LYS A 362 -1.45 13.00 5.63
C LYS A 362 -0.68 11.79 5.13
N ILE A 363 -1.01 11.26 3.96
CA ILE A 363 -0.28 10.16 3.32
C ILE A 363 1.18 10.58 3.08
N GLY A 364 1.39 11.76 2.51
CA GLY A 364 2.73 12.29 2.32
C GLY A 364 3.53 12.41 3.62
N ARG A 365 2.90 12.99 4.64
CA ARG A 365 3.51 13.14 5.97
C ARG A 365 3.86 11.78 6.60
N TYR A 366 2.97 10.78 6.43
CA TYR A 366 3.18 9.43 6.93
C TYR A 366 4.47 8.83 6.35
N TYR A 367 4.58 8.80 5.03
CA TYR A 367 5.75 8.23 4.37
C TYR A 367 7.05 9.02 4.53
N ALA A 368 6.95 10.32 4.91
CA ALA A 368 8.12 11.14 5.22
C ALA A 368 8.75 10.83 6.58
N ALA A 369 8.01 10.18 7.51
CA ALA A 369 8.46 10.01 8.88
C ALA A 369 8.27 8.61 9.46
N GLU A 370 7.42 7.76 8.86
CA GLU A 370 7.18 6.40 9.36
C GLU A 370 7.95 5.39 8.52
N SER A 371 8.68 4.51 9.18
CA SER A 371 9.46 3.47 8.50
C SER A 371 8.58 2.39 7.90
N MET A 372 8.98 1.88 6.72
CA MET A 372 8.38 0.71 6.10
C MET A 372 9.15 -0.55 6.52
N LEU A 373 9.08 -0.86 7.81
CA LEU A 373 9.71 -1.99 8.48
C LEU A 373 8.71 -2.61 9.45
N VAL A 374 8.99 -3.81 9.95
CA VAL A 374 8.19 -4.42 11.01
C VAL A 374 8.21 -3.55 12.25
N LEU A 375 7.03 -3.18 12.74
CA LEU A 375 6.85 -2.48 13.99
C LEU A 375 6.81 -3.52 15.13
N ASP A 376 7.72 -3.40 16.07
CA ASP A 376 7.72 -4.24 17.27
C ASP A 376 6.55 -3.82 18.19
N PRO A 377 5.58 -4.70 18.47
CA PRO A 377 4.43 -4.34 19.29
C PRO A 377 4.79 -4.08 20.76
N ASP A 378 5.90 -4.64 21.25
CA ASP A 378 6.30 -4.53 22.66
C ASP A 378 7.05 -3.22 22.93
N THR A 379 7.87 -2.77 21.98
CA THR A 379 8.67 -1.55 22.10
C THR A 379 8.06 -0.35 21.37
N GLY A 380 7.23 -0.59 20.36
CA GLY A 380 6.72 0.46 19.47
C GLY A 380 7.76 0.99 18.48
N GLU A 381 8.91 0.31 18.36
CA GLU A 381 10.02 0.69 17.47
C GLU A 381 10.01 -0.14 16.17
N TYR A 382 10.48 0.46 15.08
CA TYR A 382 10.65 -0.22 13.81
C TYR A 382 11.96 -1.02 13.79
N SER A 383 11.88 -2.30 13.36
CA SER A 383 13.04 -3.22 13.34
C SER A 383 13.35 -3.70 11.92
N ALA A 384 14.54 -3.34 11.44
CA ALA A 384 15.09 -3.86 10.18
C ALA A 384 15.41 -5.36 10.28
N GLU A 385 15.86 -5.82 11.45
CA GLU A 385 16.23 -7.22 11.70
C GLU A 385 15.00 -8.14 11.67
N ARG A 386 13.88 -7.69 12.26
CA ARG A 386 12.60 -8.42 12.26
C ARG A 386 11.86 -8.33 10.93
N THR A 387 12.31 -7.47 10.00
CA THR A 387 11.72 -7.36 8.67
C THR A 387 12.33 -8.42 7.75
N PRO A 388 11.57 -9.46 7.36
CA PRO A 388 12.07 -10.52 6.50
C PRO A 388 12.52 -9.98 5.15
N SER A 389 13.53 -10.62 4.56
CA SER A 389 14.01 -10.32 3.21
C SER A 389 13.62 -11.41 2.23
N TYR A 390 13.37 -11.03 0.98
CA TYR A 390 13.08 -11.94 -0.11
C TYR A 390 13.61 -11.39 -1.43
N GLY A 391 14.01 -12.29 -2.33
CA GLY A 391 14.46 -11.95 -3.67
C GLY A 391 15.94 -11.57 -3.73
N GLU A 392 16.36 -11.14 -4.91
CA GLU A 392 17.74 -10.84 -5.24
C GLU A 392 17.92 -9.42 -5.81
N ASP A 393 16.84 -8.80 -6.30
CA ASP A 393 16.89 -7.48 -6.95
C ASP A 393 17.25 -6.38 -5.95
N THR A 394 18.22 -5.54 -6.30
CA THR A 394 18.69 -4.44 -5.45
C THR A 394 18.19 -3.08 -5.92
N LEU A 395 18.00 -2.14 -4.97
CA LEU A 395 17.63 -0.76 -5.31
C LEU A 395 18.71 -0.06 -6.15
N GLU A 396 19.97 -0.42 -5.94
CA GLU A 396 21.11 0.14 -6.70
C GLU A 396 21.00 -0.24 -8.18
N GLU A 397 20.79 -1.52 -8.50
CA GLU A 397 20.59 -1.99 -9.88
C GLU A 397 19.35 -1.35 -10.53
N PHE A 398 18.28 -1.17 -9.75
CA PHE A 398 17.11 -0.45 -10.23
C PHE A 398 17.43 1.01 -10.57
N PHE A 399 18.18 1.73 -9.73
CA PHE A 399 18.61 3.10 -10.02
C PHE A 399 19.52 3.15 -11.26
N GLU A 400 20.46 2.22 -11.41
CA GLU A 400 21.31 2.12 -12.60
C GLU A 400 20.47 1.95 -13.87
N LYS A 401 19.47 1.06 -13.82
CA LYS A 401 18.54 0.82 -14.93
C LYS A 401 17.77 2.09 -15.28
N VAL A 402 17.21 2.78 -14.27
CA VAL A 402 16.46 4.03 -14.49
C VAL A 402 17.36 5.13 -15.02
N LEU A 403 18.59 5.25 -14.55
CA LEU A 403 19.54 6.24 -15.06
C LEU A 403 19.91 6.00 -16.53
N ARG A 404 19.97 4.75 -16.97
CA ARG A 404 20.28 4.34 -18.34
C ARG A 404 19.08 4.46 -19.28
N GLU A 405 17.92 3.93 -18.85
CA GLU A 405 16.73 3.71 -19.70
C GLU A 405 15.61 4.72 -19.45
N GLY A 406 15.70 5.49 -18.36
CA GLY A 406 14.62 6.35 -17.86
C GLY A 406 13.53 5.56 -17.17
N MET A 407 12.51 6.26 -16.68
CA MET A 407 11.31 5.67 -16.02
C MET A 407 10.27 5.17 -17.04
N ALA A 408 10.61 5.09 -18.34
CA ALA A 408 9.70 4.69 -19.39
C ALA A 408 9.06 3.31 -19.11
N GLY A 409 7.75 3.19 -19.28
CA GLY A 409 6.97 1.98 -18.92
C GLY A 409 6.71 1.82 -17.43
N GLN A 410 7.34 2.65 -16.61
CA GLN A 410 7.14 2.72 -15.16
C GLN A 410 6.39 4.01 -14.76
N GLU A 411 5.62 4.59 -15.65
CA GLU A 411 4.87 5.80 -15.36
C GLU A 411 4.02 5.62 -14.10
N LEU A 412 4.31 6.44 -13.10
CA LEU A 412 3.60 6.45 -11.84
C LEU A 412 2.15 6.95 -11.99
N GLY A 413 1.74 7.31 -13.21
CA GLY A 413 0.45 7.91 -13.48
C GLY A 413 0.24 9.18 -12.64
N GLU A 414 -1.01 9.49 -12.34
CA GLU A 414 -1.33 10.55 -11.37
C GLU A 414 -0.98 10.18 -9.93
N GLN A 415 -0.57 8.94 -9.69
CA GLN A 415 0.01 8.46 -8.43
C GLN A 415 1.51 8.77 -8.30
N ALA A 416 2.13 9.45 -9.27
CA ALA A 416 3.52 9.91 -9.22
C ALA A 416 3.84 10.86 -8.06
N ILE A 417 2.88 11.08 -7.19
CA ILE A 417 2.99 11.96 -6.04
C ILE A 417 3.13 11.16 -4.73
N PHE A 418 3.12 9.82 -4.78
CA PHE A 418 3.33 8.97 -3.60
C PHE A 418 4.62 8.16 -3.69
#